data_0f0712f8fdffa410f5435702cae16591
#
_entry.id   0f0712f8fdffa410f5435702cae16591
#
_cell.length_a   1.000
_cell.length_b   1.000
_cell.length_c   1.000
_cell.angle_alpha   90.00
_cell.angle_beta   90.00
_cell.angle_gamma   90.00
#
_symmetry.space_group_name_H-M   'P 1'
#
loop_
_entity.id
_entity.type
_entity.pdbx_description
1 polymer ?
#
loop_
_entity_poly.entity_id
_entity_poly.type
_entity_poly.pdbx_seq_one_letter_code
_entity_poly.pdbx_strand_id
1 'polypeptide(L)'
;MASETEVKIRAVVTKALNTSAAFNRKLKNPFRRHMFLTGIHEPMAEELSLDHLEVSGEIPETLMGTYARIGPNPFKPDPRGHHWFVGDGMVHGIRLADGRAEWYHNRYIKSGTLERNGGPPAAVGPRRGSRDTVNTNVLKLAGKTLALVESGPFPFELDRNLDTVASTNLQGTLTAPLTAHPHEDPKTGEWHAITYESETQDTVWHVAINRAGEVIAERPIAVRDGPSIHECSITDDYVIVFDL
;
A
#
# COMPACT_ATOMS: atom_id res chain seq x y z
N MET A 1 -14.85 6.69 23.02
CA MET A 1 -14.94 5.20 22.92
C MET A 1 -16.38 4.83 22.63
N ALA A 2 -16.62 4.00 21.61
CA ALA A 2 -17.97 3.52 21.29
C ALA A 2 -18.53 2.69 22.46
N SER A 3 -19.83 2.80 22.75
CA SER A 3 -20.49 2.01 23.77
C SER A 3 -20.54 0.52 23.39
N GLU A 4 -20.60 -0.38 24.38
CA GLU A 4 -20.73 -1.83 24.11
C GLU A 4 -21.95 -2.17 23.24
N THR A 5 -23.03 -1.42 23.40
CA THR A 5 -24.25 -1.54 22.59
C THR A 5 -23.98 -1.14 21.13
N GLU A 6 -23.25 -0.06 20.91
CA GLU A 6 -22.87 0.41 19.57
C GLU A 6 -21.97 -0.58 18.84
N VAL A 7 -21.00 -1.15 19.53
CA VAL A 7 -20.13 -2.21 18.96
C VAL A 7 -20.95 -3.42 18.52
N LYS A 8 -21.92 -3.87 19.35
CA LYS A 8 -22.82 -4.98 19.03
C LYS A 8 -23.71 -4.67 17.80
N ILE A 9 -24.27 -3.46 17.75
CA ILE A 9 -25.10 -3.03 16.61
C ILE A 9 -24.26 -3.00 15.34
N ARG A 10 -23.07 -2.41 15.35
CA ARG A 10 -22.13 -2.38 14.21
C ARG A 10 -21.80 -3.79 13.72
N ALA A 11 -21.50 -4.72 14.63
CA ALA A 11 -21.21 -6.10 14.25
C ALA A 11 -22.39 -6.79 13.55
N VAL A 12 -23.62 -6.57 14.02
CA VAL A 12 -24.83 -7.11 13.38
C VAL A 12 -25.05 -6.50 12.00
N VAL A 13 -24.93 -5.18 11.89
CA VAL A 13 -25.07 -4.45 10.61
C VAL A 13 -24.00 -4.93 9.61
N THR A 14 -22.75 -5.01 10.02
CA THR A 14 -21.64 -5.49 9.18
C THR A 14 -21.91 -6.91 8.69
N LYS A 15 -22.37 -7.80 9.57
CA LYS A 15 -22.74 -9.18 9.19
C LYS A 15 -23.89 -9.21 8.18
N ALA A 16 -24.91 -8.40 8.36
CA ALA A 16 -26.05 -8.31 7.43
C ALA A 16 -25.58 -7.76 6.06
N LEU A 17 -24.78 -6.71 6.03
CA LEU A 17 -24.22 -6.14 4.81
C LEU A 17 -23.33 -7.15 4.07
N ASN A 18 -22.46 -7.87 4.77
CA ASN A 18 -21.61 -8.89 4.17
C ASN A 18 -22.42 -10.04 3.58
N THR A 19 -23.50 -10.47 4.27
CA THR A 19 -24.40 -11.51 3.78
C THR A 19 -25.14 -11.05 2.52
N SER A 20 -25.68 -9.84 2.53
CA SER A 20 -26.35 -9.24 1.37
C SER A 20 -25.39 -9.06 0.19
N ALA A 21 -24.17 -8.60 0.44
CA ALA A 21 -23.14 -8.46 -0.60
C ALA A 21 -22.76 -9.83 -1.20
N ALA A 22 -22.64 -10.88 -0.37
CA ALA A 22 -22.35 -12.23 -0.83
C ALA A 22 -23.49 -12.80 -1.70
N PHE A 23 -24.73 -12.54 -1.31
CA PHE A 23 -25.91 -12.92 -2.10
C PHE A 23 -25.95 -12.16 -3.44
N ASN A 24 -25.80 -10.85 -3.40
CA ASN A 24 -25.79 -10.01 -4.60
C ASN A 24 -24.69 -10.41 -5.60
N ARG A 25 -23.50 -10.81 -5.11
CA ARG A 25 -22.43 -11.33 -5.97
C ARG A 25 -22.86 -12.59 -6.75
N LYS A 26 -23.65 -13.48 -6.14
CA LYS A 26 -24.16 -14.68 -6.82
C LYS A 26 -25.14 -14.36 -7.96
N LEU A 27 -25.83 -13.22 -7.89
CA LEU A 27 -26.78 -12.77 -8.91
C LEU A 27 -26.11 -12.05 -10.09
N LYS A 28 -24.87 -11.60 -9.93
CA LYS A 28 -24.13 -10.90 -10.99
C LYS A 28 -23.58 -11.89 -12.02
N ASN A 29 -23.66 -11.51 -13.30
CA ASN A 29 -23.05 -12.29 -14.38
C ASN A 29 -21.51 -12.25 -14.25
N PRO A 30 -20.84 -13.40 -14.05
CA PRO A 30 -19.38 -13.45 -13.93
C PRO A 30 -18.64 -13.12 -15.24
N PHE A 31 -19.33 -13.18 -16.39
CA PHE A 31 -18.76 -12.88 -17.70
C PHE A 31 -19.00 -11.45 -18.16
N ARG A 32 -19.65 -10.62 -17.33
CA ARG A 32 -19.83 -9.22 -17.65
C ARG A 32 -18.47 -8.49 -17.65
N ARG A 33 -18.21 -7.72 -18.70
CA ARG A 33 -17.05 -6.80 -18.74
C ARG A 33 -17.10 -5.90 -17.51
N HIS A 34 -16.00 -5.85 -16.76
CA HIS A 34 -15.86 -5.04 -15.55
C HIS A 34 -14.99 -3.83 -15.86
N MET A 35 -15.47 -2.62 -15.53
CA MET A 35 -14.79 -1.36 -15.89
C MET A 35 -13.33 -1.27 -15.38
N PHE A 36 -13.04 -1.91 -14.24
CA PHE A 36 -11.70 -1.95 -13.65
C PHE A 36 -10.89 -3.22 -13.98
N LEU A 37 -11.29 -3.96 -15.02
CA LEU A 37 -10.60 -5.18 -15.47
C LEU A 37 -10.51 -5.25 -17.01
N THR A 38 -10.80 -4.16 -17.69
CA THR A 38 -10.80 -4.11 -19.17
C THR A 38 -10.21 -2.80 -19.68
N GLY A 39 -9.72 -2.79 -20.92
CA GLY A 39 -9.11 -1.64 -21.53
C GLY A 39 -7.81 -1.27 -20.84
N ILE A 40 -7.65 0.00 -20.47
CA ILE A 40 -6.44 0.49 -19.76
C ILE A 40 -6.28 -0.07 -18.33
N HIS A 41 -7.30 -0.75 -17.82
CA HIS A 41 -7.30 -1.40 -16.50
C HIS A 41 -7.18 -2.92 -16.60
N GLU A 42 -6.91 -3.45 -17.80
CA GLU A 42 -6.67 -4.88 -17.93
C GLU A 42 -5.43 -5.29 -17.12
N PRO A 43 -5.55 -6.28 -16.22
CA PRO A 43 -4.42 -6.71 -15.41
C PRO A 43 -3.28 -7.25 -16.29
N MET A 44 -2.06 -6.92 -15.91
CA MET A 44 -0.88 -7.55 -16.51
C MET A 44 -0.79 -9.00 -16.03
N ALA A 45 -0.67 -9.92 -16.99
CA ALA A 45 -0.65 -11.35 -16.69
C ALA A 45 0.72 -11.82 -16.21
N GLU A 46 1.80 -11.12 -16.56
CA GLU A 46 3.17 -11.59 -16.41
C GLU A 46 4.07 -10.55 -15.73
N GLU A 47 5.05 -11.05 -14.99
CA GLU A 47 6.20 -10.27 -14.55
C GLU A 47 7.23 -10.20 -15.67
N LEU A 48 7.67 -9.00 -16.02
CA LEU A 48 8.61 -8.73 -17.09
C LEU A 48 9.97 -8.30 -16.52
N SER A 49 11.02 -8.68 -17.23
CA SER A 49 12.37 -8.14 -17.08
C SER A 49 12.87 -7.83 -18.46
N LEU A 50 12.97 -6.55 -18.79
CA LEU A 50 13.42 -6.06 -20.09
C LEU A 50 14.69 -5.26 -19.88
N ASP A 51 15.75 -5.66 -20.57
CA ASP A 51 17.04 -4.97 -20.56
C ASP A 51 17.20 -4.16 -21.87
N HIS A 52 18.02 -3.13 -21.82
CA HIS A 52 18.37 -2.32 -22.99
C HIS A 52 17.15 -1.70 -23.69
N LEU A 53 16.41 -0.90 -22.95
CA LEU A 53 15.20 -0.25 -23.44
C LEU A 53 15.55 0.74 -24.58
N GLU A 54 14.72 0.75 -25.62
CA GLU A 54 14.80 1.77 -26.67
C GLU A 54 14.33 3.12 -26.11
N VAL A 55 15.15 4.15 -26.35
CA VAL A 55 14.90 5.51 -25.88
C VAL A 55 14.73 6.43 -27.09
N SER A 56 13.66 7.20 -27.10
CA SER A 56 13.45 8.29 -28.05
C SER A 56 13.73 9.62 -27.37
N GLY A 57 14.70 10.40 -27.84
CA GLY A 57 15.21 11.61 -27.22
C GLY A 57 16.46 11.35 -26.38
N GLU A 58 16.74 12.25 -25.44
CA GLU A 58 17.93 12.20 -24.58
C GLU A 58 17.53 12.09 -23.11
N ILE A 59 18.20 11.21 -22.38
CA ILE A 59 18.12 11.12 -20.92
C ILE A 59 19.34 11.88 -20.37
N PRO A 60 19.17 12.89 -19.50
CA PRO A 60 20.29 13.57 -18.88
C PRO A 60 21.19 12.59 -18.09
N GLU A 61 22.50 12.65 -18.27
CA GLU A 61 23.47 11.79 -17.57
C GLU A 61 23.41 11.93 -16.05
N THR A 62 23.01 13.12 -15.58
CA THR A 62 22.82 13.41 -14.15
C THR A 62 21.58 12.72 -13.54
N LEU A 63 20.68 12.20 -14.36
CA LEU A 63 19.48 11.48 -13.91
C LEU A 63 19.82 10.01 -13.62
N MET A 64 20.20 9.74 -12.39
CA MET A 64 20.60 8.41 -11.92
C MET A 64 19.64 7.90 -10.84
N GLY A 65 19.09 6.71 -11.01
CA GLY A 65 18.20 6.12 -10.03
C GLY A 65 17.19 5.16 -10.65
N THR A 66 16.26 4.70 -9.84
CA THR A 66 15.13 3.92 -10.29
C THR A 66 13.86 4.75 -10.14
N TYR A 67 13.21 5.06 -11.26
CA TYR A 67 11.84 5.55 -11.24
C TYR A 67 10.92 4.36 -10.99
N ALA A 68 10.17 4.40 -9.92
CA ALA A 68 9.26 3.32 -9.56
C ALA A 68 7.85 3.85 -9.28
N ARG A 69 6.85 3.03 -9.58
CA ARG A 69 5.45 3.24 -9.22
C ARG A 69 4.81 1.90 -8.87
N ILE A 70 3.78 1.93 -8.06
CA ILE A 70 3.00 0.75 -7.70
C ILE A 70 1.52 1.02 -7.94
N GLY A 71 0.76 -0.03 -8.20
CA GLY A 71 -0.68 0.04 -8.33
C GLY A 71 -1.34 -1.33 -8.14
N PRO A 72 -2.67 -1.34 -8.07
CA PRO A 72 -3.44 -2.58 -8.02
C PRO A 72 -3.35 -3.32 -9.37
N ASN A 73 -2.91 -4.56 -9.35
CA ASN A 73 -2.90 -5.48 -10.48
C ASN A 73 -3.44 -6.84 -10.03
N PRO A 74 -4.76 -7.06 -10.06
CA PRO A 74 -5.36 -8.25 -9.49
C PRO A 74 -4.92 -9.52 -10.23
N PHE A 75 -4.38 -10.51 -9.51
CA PHE A 75 -3.84 -11.74 -10.08
C PHE A 75 -4.94 -12.66 -10.65
N LYS A 76 -6.01 -12.87 -9.89
CA LYS A 76 -7.20 -13.63 -10.32
C LYS A 76 -8.48 -12.95 -9.82
N PRO A 77 -8.89 -11.87 -10.46
CA PRO A 77 -10.04 -11.11 -9.99
C PRO A 77 -11.35 -11.85 -10.23
N ASP A 78 -12.25 -11.79 -9.24
CA ASP A 78 -13.66 -12.09 -9.46
C ASP A 78 -14.40 -10.82 -9.90
N PRO A 79 -14.83 -10.71 -11.18
CA PRO A 79 -15.48 -9.51 -11.70
C PRO A 79 -16.77 -9.15 -10.98
N ARG A 80 -17.38 -10.09 -10.23
CA ARG A 80 -18.60 -9.84 -9.45
C ARG A 80 -18.37 -9.02 -8.19
N GLY A 81 -17.14 -9.01 -7.67
CA GLY A 81 -16.79 -8.36 -6.42
C GLY A 81 -15.52 -7.50 -6.47
N HIS A 82 -14.88 -7.39 -7.63
CA HIS A 82 -13.69 -6.59 -7.77
C HIS A 82 -13.99 -5.09 -7.61
N HIS A 83 -13.10 -4.41 -6.93
CA HIS A 83 -13.07 -2.95 -6.82
C HIS A 83 -11.63 -2.48 -7.08
N TRP A 84 -11.45 -1.29 -7.61
CA TRP A 84 -10.14 -0.74 -7.97
C TRP A 84 -9.10 -0.90 -6.86
N PHE A 85 -9.45 -0.56 -5.63
CA PHE A 85 -8.51 -0.55 -4.50
C PHE A 85 -8.06 -1.92 -4.00
N VAL A 86 -8.72 -3.01 -4.39
CA VAL A 86 -8.46 -4.35 -3.82
C VAL A 86 -7.59 -5.25 -4.68
N GLY A 87 -6.97 -4.74 -5.74
CA GLY A 87 -6.04 -5.50 -6.57
C GLY A 87 -4.73 -5.82 -5.84
N ASP A 88 -4.14 -6.98 -6.16
CA ASP A 88 -2.80 -7.32 -5.68
C ASP A 88 -1.79 -6.25 -6.14
N GLY A 89 -0.82 -5.92 -5.29
CA GLY A 89 0.15 -4.88 -5.63
C GLY A 89 1.14 -5.34 -6.69
N MET A 90 1.33 -4.52 -7.72
CA MET A 90 2.42 -4.69 -8.68
C MET A 90 3.23 -3.41 -8.76
N VAL A 91 4.51 -3.52 -8.45
CA VAL A 91 5.48 -2.43 -8.63
C VAL A 91 6.07 -2.49 -10.03
N HIS A 92 6.24 -1.34 -10.64
CA HIS A 92 6.89 -1.14 -11.92
C HIS A 92 8.08 -0.20 -11.73
N GLY A 93 9.19 -0.47 -12.38
CA GLY A 93 10.33 0.43 -12.31
C GLY A 93 11.17 0.44 -13.57
N ILE A 94 11.78 1.59 -13.81
CA ILE A 94 12.77 1.80 -14.85
C ILE A 94 14.05 2.30 -14.18
N ARG A 95 15.15 1.61 -14.42
CA ARG A 95 16.46 2.04 -13.96
C ARG A 95 17.07 2.97 -15.00
N LEU A 96 17.48 4.15 -14.54
CA LEU A 96 18.17 5.15 -15.34
C LEU A 96 19.58 5.33 -14.82
N ALA A 97 20.58 5.28 -15.70
CA ALA A 97 21.97 5.59 -15.41
C ALA A 97 22.72 5.95 -16.69
N ASP A 98 23.68 6.84 -16.60
CA ASP A 98 24.60 7.22 -17.67
C ASP A 98 23.90 7.54 -18.99
N GLY A 99 22.81 8.29 -18.95
CA GLY A 99 22.01 8.67 -20.11
C GLY A 99 21.23 7.53 -20.76
N ARG A 100 21.02 6.40 -20.05
CA ARG A 100 20.36 5.20 -20.56
C ARG A 100 19.21 4.75 -19.67
N ALA A 101 18.24 4.07 -20.27
CA ALA A 101 17.25 3.27 -19.56
C ALA A 101 17.76 1.81 -19.55
N GLU A 102 18.35 1.41 -18.42
CA GLU A 102 19.08 0.14 -18.33
C GLU A 102 18.15 -1.06 -18.33
N TRP A 103 17.06 -0.97 -17.54
CA TRP A 103 16.08 -2.03 -17.47
C TRP A 103 14.68 -1.50 -17.09
N TYR A 104 13.66 -2.29 -17.43
CA TYR A 104 12.31 -2.20 -16.88
C TYR A 104 11.97 -3.53 -16.22
N HIS A 105 11.50 -3.43 -14.97
CA HIS A 105 10.93 -4.57 -14.24
C HIS A 105 9.53 -4.24 -13.75
N ASN A 106 8.65 -5.24 -13.77
CA ASN A 106 7.45 -5.22 -12.94
C ASN A 106 7.39 -6.49 -12.09
N ARG A 107 6.96 -6.34 -10.82
CA ARG A 107 6.94 -7.41 -9.84
C ARG A 107 5.70 -7.32 -8.98
N TYR A 108 5.08 -8.47 -8.72
CA TYR A 108 4.07 -8.56 -7.68
C TYR A 108 4.69 -8.40 -6.30
N ILE A 109 3.97 -7.70 -5.42
CA ILE A 109 4.30 -7.73 -3.99
C ILE A 109 3.87 -9.09 -3.45
N LYS A 110 4.84 -9.91 -3.03
CA LYS A 110 4.61 -11.30 -2.59
C LYS A 110 3.93 -11.35 -1.23
N SER A 111 2.69 -10.93 -1.19
CA SER A 111 1.83 -10.94 -0.01
C SER A 111 1.17 -12.31 0.20
N GLY A 112 0.69 -12.59 1.41
CA GLY A 112 -0.09 -13.80 1.67
C GLY A 112 -1.45 -13.77 0.99
N THR A 113 -1.97 -12.58 0.66
CA THR A 113 -3.19 -12.44 -0.15
C THR A 113 -2.93 -12.91 -1.58
N LEU A 114 -1.83 -12.50 -2.19
CA LEU A 114 -1.42 -12.95 -3.52
C LEU A 114 -1.26 -14.48 -3.57
N GLU A 115 -0.58 -15.06 -2.57
CA GLU A 115 -0.41 -16.52 -2.47
C GLU A 115 -1.76 -17.25 -2.38
N ARG A 116 -2.68 -16.78 -1.53
CA ARG A 116 -4.04 -17.33 -1.43
C ARG A 116 -4.84 -17.22 -2.73
N ASN A 117 -4.57 -16.23 -3.55
CA ASN A 117 -5.14 -16.06 -4.89
C ASN A 117 -4.49 -16.98 -5.93
N GLY A 118 -3.52 -17.80 -5.52
CA GLY A 118 -2.81 -18.76 -6.38
C GLY A 118 -1.62 -18.16 -7.11
N GLY A 119 -1.09 -17.04 -6.63
CA GLY A 119 0.18 -16.43 -7.02
C GLY A 119 1.38 -17.11 -6.39
N PRO A 120 2.58 -16.52 -6.53
CA PRO A 120 3.81 -17.04 -5.93
C PRO A 120 3.72 -17.09 -4.39
N PRO A 121 4.59 -17.90 -3.75
CA PRO A 121 4.67 -17.97 -2.29
C PRO A 121 4.90 -16.60 -1.66
N ALA A 122 4.26 -16.39 -0.54
CA ALA A 122 4.40 -15.15 0.21
C ALA A 122 5.82 -14.96 0.76
N ALA A 123 6.30 -13.72 0.73
CA ALA A 123 7.56 -13.35 1.35
C ALA A 123 7.51 -13.57 2.88
N VAL A 124 8.67 -13.77 3.47
CA VAL A 124 8.82 -13.92 4.94
C VAL A 124 8.57 -12.58 5.65
N GLY A 125 8.50 -12.63 6.98
CA GLY A 125 8.43 -11.45 7.83
C GLY A 125 7.14 -11.34 8.63
N PRO A 126 7.04 -10.32 9.50
CA PRO A 126 5.89 -10.11 10.36
C PRO A 126 4.65 -9.73 9.53
N ARG A 127 3.47 -10.17 9.96
CA ARG A 127 2.21 -9.86 9.29
C ARG A 127 1.27 -9.14 10.22
N ARG A 128 0.43 -8.29 9.63
CA ARG A 128 -0.61 -7.55 10.33
C ARG A 128 -1.93 -7.69 9.59
N GLY A 129 -2.97 -8.07 10.32
CA GLY A 129 -4.31 -8.30 9.77
C GLY A 129 -4.43 -9.57 8.91
N SER A 130 -5.62 -9.81 8.41
CA SER A 130 -5.93 -10.99 7.57
C SER A 130 -5.71 -10.74 6.07
N ARG A 131 -5.65 -9.48 5.66
CA ARG A 131 -5.35 -9.03 4.30
C ARG A 131 -4.06 -8.22 4.33
N ASP A 132 -3.11 -8.60 3.54
CA ASP A 132 -1.78 -8.00 3.49
C ASP A 132 -1.42 -7.49 2.08
N THR A 133 -2.44 -7.08 1.32
CA THR A 133 -2.26 -6.42 0.03
C THR A 133 -1.68 -5.03 0.21
N VAL A 134 -0.58 -4.74 -0.50
CA VAL A 134 0.11 -3.46 -0.50
C VAL A 134 0.25 -2.98 -1.95
N ASN A 135 -0.37 -1.84 -2.30
CA ASN A 135 -0.52 -1.44 -3.70
C ASN A 135 -0.62 0.08 -3.92
N THR A 136 -0.28 0.91 -2.94
CA THR A 136 -0.59 2.34 -3.02
C THR A 136 0.62 3.22 -3.30
N ASN A 137 1.74 2.99 -2.62
CA ASN A 137 2.96 3.78 -2.82
C ASN A 137 4.22 2.93 -2.74
N VAL A 138 5.29 3.41 -3.37
CA VAL A 138 6.63 2.89 -3.23
C VAL A 138 7.59 4.05 -3.02
N LEU A 139 8.36 4.00 -1.94
CA LEU A 139 9.30 5.06 -1.59
C LEU A 139 10.55 4.52 -0.89
N LYS A 140 11.57 5.37 -0.77
CA LYS A 140 12.77 5.05 -0.02
C LYS A 140 12.70 5.67 1.38
N LEU A 141 12.73 4.83 2.41
CA LEU A 141 12.72 5.22 3.82
C LEU A 141 13.90 4.55 4.52
N ALA A 142 14.72 5.33 5.22
CA ALA A 142 15.89 4.84 5.95
C ALA A 142 16.81 3.91 5.11
N GLY A 143 17.03 4.25 3.84
CA GLY A 143 17.86 3.48 2.93
C GLY A 143 17.21 2.25 2.30
N LYS A 144 16.01 1.87 2.72
CA LYS A 144 15.23 0.74 2.20
C LYS A 144 14.17 1.21 1.22
N THR A 145 13.92 0.44 0.18
CA THR A 145 12.77 0.65 -0.70
C THR A 145 11.57 -0.10 -0.12
N LEU A 146 10.50 0.63 0.18
CA LEU A 146 9.30 0.08 0.79
C LEU A 146 8.09 0.26 -0.11
N ALA A 147 7.33 -0.82 -0.29
CA ALA A 147 5.96 -0.75 -0.79
C ALA A 147 5.00 -0.53 0.38
N LEU A 148 4.07 0.41 0.21
CA LEU A 148 3.18 0.91 1.25
C LEU A 148 1.72 0.85 0.80
N VAL A 149 0.83 0.79 1.79
CA VAL A 149 -0.62 0.95 1.62
C VAL A 149 -1.20 1.79 2.75
N GLU A 150 -2.28 2.48 2.47
CA GLU A 150 -3.06 3.20 3.47
C GLU A 150 -3.81 2.20 4.37
N SER A 151 -3.58 2.31 5.68
CA SER A 151 -4.23 1.47 6.70
C SER A 151 -4.03 -0.05 6.52
N GLY A 152 -3.92 -0.78 7.59
CA GLY A 152 -3.94 -2.26 7.58
C GLY A 152 -2.57 -2.92 7.67
N PRO A 153 -2.04 -3.52 6.59
CA PRO A 153 -0.85 -4.37 6.68
C PRO A 153 0.45 -3.59 6.90
N PHE A 154 1.48 -4.33 7.32
CA PHE A 154 2.84 -3.81 7.35
C PHE A 154 3.40 -3.60 5.93
N PRO A 155 4.36 -2.67 5.75
CA PRO A 155 5.10 -2.48 4.51
C PRO A 155 5.83 -3.73 4.04
N PHE A 156 6.14 -3.78 2.74
CA PHE A 156 7.06 -4.77 2.19
C PHE A 156 8.35 -4.10 1.71
N GLU A 157 9.48 -4.68 2.09
CA GLU A 157 10.80 -4.28 1.62
C GLU A 157 11.05 -4.89 0.24
N LEU A 158 11.55 -4.06 -0.69
CA LEU A 158 11.94 -4.44 -2.03
C LEU A 158 13.45 -4.32 -2.20
N ASP A 159 14.03 -5.21 -2.97
CA ASP A 159 15.43 -5.09 -3.36
C ASP A 159 15.63 -4.11 -4.53
N ARG A 160 16.86 -3.99 -5.01
CA ARG A 160 17.23 -3.11 -6.12
C ARG A 160 16.59 -3.51 -7.46
N ASN A 161 16.12 -4.74 -7.59
CA ASN A 161 15.44 -5.26 -8.79
C ASN A 161 13.92 -5.25 -8.63
N LEU A 162 13.41 -4.67 -7.54
CA LEU A 162 12.01 -4.59 -7.13
C LEU A 162 11.42 -5.93 -6.66
N ASP A 163 12.25 -6.97 -6.47
CA ASP A 163 11.78 -8.21 -5.89
C ASP A 163 11.45 -8.03 -4.40
N THR A 164 10.34 -8.63 -3.97
CA THR A 164 9.92 -8.58 -2.57
C THR A 164 10.88 -9.39 -1.69
N VAL A 165 11.53 -8.73 -0.74
CA VAL A 165 12.44 -9.33 0.23
C VAL A 165 11.67 -9.91 1.41
N ALA A 166 10.91 -9.05 2.10
CA ALA A 166 10.15 -9.43 3.29
C ALA A 166 9.05 -8.39 3.59
N SER A 167 8.04 -8.76 4.36
CA SER A 167 7.26 -7.77 5.08
C SER A 167 8.04 -7.27 6.29
N THR A 168 7.82 -6.03 6.71
CA THR A 168 8.59 -5.41 7.79
C THR A 168 7.71 -4.59 8.73
N ASN A 169 7.95 -4.74 10.03
CA ASN A 169 7.42 -3.87 11.06
C ASN A 169 8.47 -2.89 11.59
N LEU A 170 9.36 -2.44 10.69
CA LEU A 170 10.44 -1.50 11.00
C LEU A 170 11.26 -1.94 12.21
N GLN A 171 11.87 -3.11 12.09
CA GLN A 171 12.73 -3.73 13.12
C GLN A 171 11.99 -4.07 14.43
N GLY A 172 10.67 -4.31 14.37
CA GLY A 172 9.85 -4.61 15.55
C GLY A 172 9.33 -3.38 16.29
N THR A 173 9.57 -2.18 15.77
CA THR A 173 9.19 -0.93 16.43
C THR A 173 7.80 -0.42 16.00
N LEU A 174 7.32 -0.80 14.82
CA LEU A 174 5.99 -0.44 14.31
C LEU A 174 4.93 -1.41 14.86
N THR A 175 3.92 -0.87 15.56
CA THR A 175 2.77 -1.66 16.06
C THR A 175 1.46 -1.25 15.39
N ALA A 176 1.30 0.04 15.08
CA ALA A 176 0.18 0.57 14.31
C ALA A 176 0.27 0.20 12.81
N PRO A 177 -0.79 0.41 12.01
CA PRO A 177 -0.66 0.46 10.55
C PRO A 177 0.32 1.57 10.15
N LEU A 178 0.85 1.51 8.93
CA LEU A 178 1.54 2.65 8.35
C LEU A 178 0.68 3.25 7.23
N THR A 179 0.87 4.54 6.96
CA THR A 179 0.24 5.20 5.81
C THR A 179 0.99 4.90 4.52
N ALA A 180 0.35 5.16 3.39
CA ALA A 180 1.01 5.17 2.08
C ALA A 180 1.83 6.45 1.84
N HIS A 181 1.56 7.55 2.55
CA HIS A 181 2.13 8.88 2.32
C HIS A 181 2.80 9.48 3.56
N PRO A 182 3.89 8.86 4.06
CA PRO A 182 4.70 9.49 5.11
C PRO A 182 5.52 10.64 4.52
N HIS A 183 5.76 11.69 5.30
CA HIS A 183 6.55 12.86 4.93
C HIS A 183 7.88 12.89 5.67
N GLU A 184 8.97 13.10 4.95
CA GLU A 184 10.29 13.33 5.54
C GLU A 184 10.44 14.80 5.92
N ASP A 185 10.81 15.07 7.17
CA ASP A 185 11.29 16.37 7.59
C ASP A 185 12.74 16.57 7.07
N PRO A 186 12.96 17.50 6.14
CA PRO A 186 14.29 17.68 5.55
C PRO A 186 15.35 18.19 6.53
N LYS A 187 14.94 18.75 7.68
CA LYS A 187 15.86 19.26 8.71
C LYS A 187 16.33 18.15 9.64
N THR A 188 15.42 17.30 10.09
CA THR A 188 15.72 16.23 11.05
C THR A 188 15.99 14.91 10.37
N GLY A 189 15.42 14.68 9.16
CA GLY A 189 15.39 13.40 8.46
C GLY A 189 14.49 12.39 9.15
N GLU A 190 13.62 12.83 10.04
CA GLU A 190 12.53 12.03 10.60
C GLU A 190 11.37 11.97 9.63
N TRP A 191 10.67 10.86 9.64
CA TRP A 191 9.46 10.67 8.84
C TRP A 191 8.22 10.76 9.73
N HIS A 192 7.23 11.49 9.27
CA HIS A 192 5.95 11.68 9.95
C HIS A 192 4.81 11.13 9.11
N ALA A 193 3.92 10.42 9.77
CA ALA A 193 2.80 9.74 9.14
C ALA A 193 1.55 9.90 9.99
N ILE A 194 0.39 9.99 9.35
CA ILE A 194 -0.90 9.79 10.01
C ILE A 194 -1.47 8.49 9.49
N THR A 195 -1.90 7.66 10.40
CA THR A 195 -2.49 6.36 10.07
C THR A 195 -3.73 6.08 10.89
N TYR A 196 -4.52 5.11 10.47
CA TYR A 196 -5.75 4.72 11.12
C TYR A 196 -6.05 3.22 10.97
N GLU A 197 -6.93 2.73 11.83
CA GLU A 197 -7.55 1.42 11.71
C GLU A 197 -8.96 1.58 11.13
N SER A 198 -9.29 0.83 10.11
CA SER A 198 -10.62 0.87 9.49
C SER A 198 -11.77 0.51 10.46
N GLU A 199 -11.45 -0.15 11.57
CA GLU A 199 -12.40 -0.58 12.58
C GLU A 199 -12.58 0.44 13.72
N THR A 200 -11.63 1.38 13.91
CA THR A 200 -11.71 2.46 14.89
C THR A 200 -12.08 3.76 14.21
N GLN A 201 -13.23 4.34 14.58
CA GLN A 201 -13.78 5.49 13.87
C GLN A 201 -13.58 6.84 14.61
N ASP A 202 -12.90 6.81 15.74
CA ASP A 202 -12.72 7.97 16.61
C ASP A 202 -11.25 8.29 16.89
N THR A 203 -10.33 7.57 16.27
CA THR A 203 -8.90 7.71 16.57
C THR A 203 -8.05 7.48 15.33
N VAL A 204 -7.11 8.39 15.09
CA VAL A 204 -5.98 8.21 14.18
C VAL A 204 -4.68 8.27 14.98
N TRP A 205 -3.58 7.84 14.39
CA TRP A 205 -2.28 7.85 15.07
C TRP A 205 -1.28 8.68 14.27
N HIS A 206 -0.56 9.54 14.98
CA HIS A 206 0.67 10.12 14.47
C HIS A 206 1.83 9.14 14.74
N VAL A 207 2.49 8.70 13.68
CA VAL A 207 3.68 7.85 13.74
C VAL A 207 4.89 8.68 13.35
N ALA A 208 5.92 8.68 14.19
CA ALA A 208 7.22 9.30 13.88
C ALA A 208 8.29 8.21 13.77
N ILE A 209 9.10 8.28 12.71
CA ILE A 209 10.15 7.31 12.39
C ILE A 209 11.47 8.05 12.27
N ASN A 210 12.52 7.59 12.95
CA ASN A 210 13.83 8.20 12.91
C ASN A 210 14.62 7.87 11.63
N ARG A 211 15.79 8.47 11.45
CA ARG A 211 16.69 8.23 10.30
C ARG A 211 17.17 6.77 10.17
N ALA A 212 17.14 6.01 11.26
CA ALA A 212 17.49 4.59 11.27
C ALA A 212 16.32 3.68 10.82
N GLY A 213 15.12 4.25 10.61
CA GLY A 213 13.91 3.52 10.25
C GLY A 213 13.21 2.87 11.44
N GLU A 214 13.43 3.38 12.65
CA GLU A 214 12.76 2.92 13.86
C GLU A 214 11.63 3.87 14.23
N VAL A 215 10.49 3.34 14.64
CA VAL A 215 9.38 4.13 15.17
C VAL A 215 9.76 4.66 16.54
N ILE A 216 9.76 5.97 16.69
CA ILE A 216 10.09 6.67 17.95
C ILE A 216 8.87 7.24 18.65
N ALA A 217 7.73 7.29 17.96
CA ALA A 217 6.46 7.68 18.56
C ALA A 217 5.27 7.10 17.78
N GLU A 218 4.28 6.62 18.51
CA GLU A 218 2.92 6.30 18.06
C GLU A 218 1.94 7.02 19.00
N ARG A 219 1.33 8.13 18.54
CA ARG A 219 0.50 9.00 19.38
C ARG A 219 -0.94 9.00 18.87
N PRO A 220 -1.92 8.58 19.68
CA PRO A 220 -3.32 8.65 19.30
C PRO A 220 -3.81 10.09 19.26
N ILE A 221 -4.64 10.38 18.28
CA ILE A 221 -5.33 11.66 18.08
C ILE A 221 -6.81 11.36 17.95
N ALA A 222 -7.64 11.99 18.78
CA ALA A 222 -9.09 11.85 18.69
C ALA A 222 -9.63 12.61 17.49
N VAL A 223 -10.49 11.94 16.69
CA VAL A 223 -11.22 12.52 15.54
C VAL A 223 -12.72 12.24 15.69
N ARG A 224 -13.58 12.95 14.93
CA ARG A 224 -15.04 12.90 15.15
C ARG A 224 -15.77 11.89 14.28
N ASP A 225 -15.49 11.86 12.99
CA ASP A 225 -16.39 11.22 12.02
C ASP A 225 -15.76 10.10 11.20
N GLY A 226 -14.75 9.47 11.73
CA GLY A 226 -14.09 8.35 11.07
C GLY A 226 -12.86 8.75 10.27
N PRO A 227 -11.92 7.83 10.19
CA PRO A 227 -10.55 8.17 9.91
C PRO A 227 -10.12 7.96 8.45
N SER A 228 -10.90 8.25 7.45
CA SER A 228 -10.42 8.15 6.06
C SER A 228 -9.42 9.27 5.73
N ILE A 229 -8.34 9.33 6.52
CA ILE A 229 -7.29 10.33 6.35
C ILE A 229 -6.19 9.76 5.47
N HIS A 230 -6.15 10.22 4.23
CA HIS A 230 -5.22 9.72 3.22
C HIS A 230 -3.80 10.22 3.44
N GLU A 231 -3.66 11.48 3.88
CA GLU A 231 -2.38 12.19 3.96
C GLU A 231 -2.39 13.21 5.09
N CYS A 232 -1.21 13.67 5.48
CA CYS A 232 -1.01 14.81 6.38
C CYS A 232 -0.08 15.84 5.73
N SER A 233 0.05 17.00 6.36
CA SER A 233 1.10 17.95 6.06
C SER A 233 1.99 18.16 7.26
N ILE A 234 3.25 18.49 7.04
CA ILE A 234 4.20 18.82 8.10
C ILE A 234 4.71 20.26 7.96
N THR A 235 4.99 20.89 9.07
CA THR A 235 5.72 22.15 9.18
C THR A 235 6.89 21.96 10.13
N ASP A 236 7.64 23.02 10.42
CA ASP A 236 8.74 22.94 11.38
C ASP A 236 8.30 22.48 12.78
N ASP A 237 7.06 22.78 13.18
CA ASP A 237 6.58 22.57 14.54
C ASP A 237 5.32 21.68 14.63
N TYR A 238 4.64 21.40 13.52
CA TYR A 238 3.33 20.76 13.53
C TYR A 238 3.18 19.68 12.45
N VAL A 239 2.43 18.64 12.81
CA VAL A 239 1.79 17.72 11.85
C VAL A 239 0.31 18.15 11.75
N ILE A 240 -0.15 18.41 10.54
CA ILE A 240 -1.50 18.93 10.27
C ILE A 240 -2.35 17.83 9.67
N VAL A 241 -3.52 17.62 10.26
CA VAL A 241 -4.51 16.61 9.85
C VAL A 241 -5.85 17.28 9.64
N PHE A 242 -6.56 16.92 8.58
CA PHE A 242 -7.92 17.40 8.33
C PHE A 242 -8.92 16.36 8.86
N ASP A 243 -9.74 16.77 9.82
CA ASP A 243 -10.87 16.01 10.37
C ASP A 243 -12.16 16.59 9.73
N LEU A 244 -12.60 16.00 8.59
CA LEU A 244 -13.69 16.48 7.73
C LEU A 244 -14.98 15.70 7.94
#